data_404130cc6aaf6c86b22b3f9c0061ebfc
#
_entry.id   404130cc6aaf6c86b22b3f9c0061ebfc
#
_cell.length_a   1.000
_cell.length_b   1.000
_cell.length_c   1.000
_cell.angle_alpha   90.00
_cell.angle_beta   90.00
_cell.angle_gamma   90.00
#
_symmetry.space_group_name_H-M   'P 1'
#
loop_
_entity.id
_entity.type
_entity.pdbx_description
1 polymer ?
#
loop_
_entity_poly.entity_id
_entity_poly.type
_entity_poly.pdbx_seq_one_letter_code
_entity_poly.pdbx_strand_id
1 'polypeptide(L)'
;MEIDLKKILLICLSTILIGQEKYPVDWETVAKIREEGFQRSEIANTLSYMTDVLGARLTNSEDMRQAQDWAVSEMKRIGLKNTQIEPFMDYGYSWDNEYFSLHMIEPDYQTLVGYPIAHTPGINGRQKLTVVRTQIKTKADLEKYKGKLRGKAVLATLPPVIDQERYRKGTPRYTNEQLKEISEKPFPKPPRGPRPPVNPDLVSSEERNTFFKDEGVSVILESRSGWIAAVRGFARPGAKKDKWDRKGTLEHLPIVAVTPEHYNRMVRISDRDITIKIEVEIKTKIGKQRRQARNVLGEIPGTDLKHEVVMLGAHFDTWHASPNASDNTSGVSVMLEAMRILKAVNIQPRRTIRIALWSGEEQGLHGSREYVNKHFGNPNDSDVGKKVGYNTFSAYFNQDYGPGQYRGIYLQDNEHVRKAFTSWMSPFKDLGMTTIGSQSVGSTDHIPFDRAGLPAFQFLQDRVGGTGGHTNLDFYDTIPIEDIKKNAVIVASFVYHTAMLDERLPRKIVK
;
A
#
# COMPACT_ATOMS: atom_id res chain seq x y z
N MET A 1 -38.80 -48.60 48.30
CA MET A 1 -38.28 -47.27 47.94
C MET A 1 -38.06 -47.27 46.43
N GLU A 2 -39.16 -47.05 45.71
CA GLU A 2 -39.14 -46.98 44.23
C GLU A 2 -38.56 -45.62 43.82
N ILE A 3 -37.44 -45.64 43.15
CA ILE A 3 -36.79 -44.46 42.59
C ILE A 3 -37.53 -44.15 41.28
N ASP A 4 -38.22 -43.04 41.29
CA ASP A 4 -39.03 -42.57 40.16
C ASP A 4 -38.15 -42.26 38.93
N LEU A 5 -38.04 -43.24 38.04
CA LEU A 5 -37.24 -43.18 36.79
C LEU A 5 -37.63 -42.00 35.87
N LYS A 6 -38.83 -41.47 36.02
CA LYS A 6 -39.32 -40.30 35.20
C LYS A 6 -38.67 -39.00 35.65
N LYS A 7 -38.27 -38.84 36.91
CA LYS A 7 -37.57 -37.66 37.41
C LYS A 7 -36.08 -37.64 37.01
N ILE A 8 -35.46 -38.81 36.85
CA ILE A 8 -34.07 -38.92 36.37
C ILE A 8 -33.98 -38.60 34.88
N LEU A 9 -35.00 -38.98 34.08
CA LEU A 9 -35.06 -38.65 32.64
C LEU A 9 -35.25 -37.16 32.37
N LEU A 10 -35.95 -36.43 33.25
CA LEU A 10 -36.14 -34.98 33.11
C LEU A 10 -34.90 -34.15 33.50
N ILE A 11 -34.05 -34.68 34.38
CA ILE A 11 -32.79 -34.01 34.77
C ILE A 11 -31.70 -34.22 33.75
N CYS A 12 -31.70 -35.31 32.99
CA CYS A 12 -30.76 -35.55 31.88
C CYS A 12 -31.10 -34.78 30.59
N LEU A 13 -32.32 -34.29 30.38
CA LEU A 13 -32.69 -33.48 29.22
C LEU A 13 -32.47 -31.97 29.42
N SER A 14 -32.21 -31.50 30.64
CA SER A 14 -32.02 -30.08 30.93
C SER A 14 -30.54 -29.61 30.96
N THR A 15 -29.56 -30.49 30.65
CA THR A 15 -28.15 -30.18 30.72
C THR A 15 -27.39 -30.19 29.38
N ILE A 16 -28.08 -30.22 28.24
CA ILE A 16 -27.44 -30.05 26.95
C ILE A 16 -27.98 -28.78 26.25
N LEU A 17 -27.99 -27.67 26.95
CA LEU A 17 -27.81 -26.36 26.40
C LEU A 17 -26.29 -26.07 26.48
N ILE A 18 -25.50 -26.80 25.72
CA ILE A 18 -24.15 -26.36 25.34
C ILE A 18 -24.41 -25.05 24.60
N GLY A 19 -24.15 -23.93 25.25
CA GLY A 19 -24.25 -22.63 24.63
C GLY A 19 -23.52 -22.67 23.31
N GLN A 20 -24.25 -22.53 22.20
CA GLN A 20 -23.66 -22.54 20.88
C GLN A 20 -22.56 -21.46 20.86
N GLU A 21 -21.32 -21.86 20.54
CA GLU A 21 -20.21 -20.93 20.50
C GLU A 21 -20.55 -19.81 19.50
N LYS A 22 -20.57 -18.57 19.96
CA LYS A 22 -21.00 -17.42 19.14
C LYS A 22 -20.17 -17.26 17.86
N TYR A 23 -18.92 -17.71 17.86
CA TYR A 23 -17.98 -17.60 16.75
C TYR A 23 -17.30 -18.96 16.50
N PRO A 24 -18.03 -19.96 16.01
CA PRO A 24 -17.49 -21.30 15.81
C PRO A 24 -16.45 -21.31 14.71
N VAL A 25 -15.53 -22.25 14.80
CA VAL A 25 -14.57 -22.58 13.72
C VAL A 25 -15.14 -23.75 12.93
N ASP A 26 -15.31 -23.57 11.62
CA ASP A 26 -15.60 -24.65 10.69
C ASP A 26 -14.30 -25.36 10.31
N TRP A 27 -13.90 -26.34 11.12
CA TRP A 27 -12.66 -27.09 10.96
C TRP A 27 -12.59 -27.85 9.63
N GLU A 28 -13.70 -28.34 9.11
CA GLU A 28 -13.74 -29.06 7.85
C GLU A 28 -13.44 -28.12 6.67
N THR A 29 -14.11 -26.98 6.61
CA THR A 29 -13.84 -25.98 5.58
C THR A 29 -12.44 -25.38 5.73
N VAL A 30 -11.95 -25.14 6.96
CA VAL A 30 -10.56 -24.70 7.18
C VAL A 30 -9.55 -25.72 6.64
N ALA A 31 -9.77 -27.02 6.85
CA ALA A 31 -8.89 -28.05 6.33
C ALA A 31 -8.83 -28.02 4.79
N LYS A 32 -9.99 -27.87 4.12
CA LYS A 32 -10.06 -27.72 2.66
C LYS A 32 -9.34 -26.45 2.16
N ILE A 33 -9.53 -25.31 2.85
CA ILE A 33 -8.85 -24.05 2.55
C ILE A 33 -7.33 -24.21 2.68
N ARG A 34 -6.85 -24.85 3.75
CA ARG A 34 -5.42 -25.12 3.96
C ARG A 34 -4.86 -26.04 2.88
N GLU A 35 -5.53 -27.12 2.59
CA GLU A 35 -5.11 -28.06 1.55
C GLU A 35 -5.00 -27.35 0.20
N GLU A 36 -6.03 -26.64 -0.22
CA GLU A 36 -6.05 -25.93 -1.50
C GLU A 36 -4.94 -24.87 -1.57
N GLY A 37 -4.81 -24.04 -0.53
CA GLY A 37 -3.86 -22.95 -0.54
C GLY A 37 -2.39 -23.38 -0.40
N PHE A 38 -2.10 -24.55 0.20
CA PHE A 38 -0.72 -25.03 0.29
C PHE A 38 -0.32 -25.96 -0.85
N GLN A 39 -1.24 -26.79 -1.34
CA GLN A 39 -0.90 -27.81 -2.34
C GLN A 39 -1.12 -27.35 -3.78
N ARG A 40 -2.04 -26.40 -4.00
CA ARG A 40 -2.47 -25.96 -5.35
C ARG A 40 -2.44 -24.44 -5.51
N SER A 41 -1.57 -23.76 -4.75
CA SER A 41 -1.42 -22.30 -4.80
C SER A 41 -0.94 -21.81 -6.15
N GLU A 42 -1.58 -20.76 -6.67
CA GLU A 42 -1.16 -20.06 -7.88
C GLU A 42 -0.48 -18.70 -7.55
N ILE A 43 -0.29 -18.38 -6.27
CA ILE A 43 0.13 -17.05 -5.82
C ILE A 43 1.48 -16.60 -6.41
N ALA A 44 2.43 -17.53 -6.57
CA ALA A 44 3.74 -17.24 -7.15
C ALA A 44 3.62 -16.81 -8.62
N ASN A 45 2.76 -17.47 -9.40
CA ASN A 45 2.51 -17.14 -10.80
C ASN A 45 1.79 -15.78 -10.91
N THR A 46 0.80 -15.53 -10.05
CA THR A 46 0.07 -14.26 -10.00
C THR A 46 1.02 -13.09 -9.65
N LEU A 47 1.87 -13.29 -8.64
CA LEU A 47 2.87 -12.29 -8.25
C LEU A 47 3.87 -12.03 -9.38
N SER A 48 4.47 -13.10 -9.95
CA SER A 48 5.43 -12.98 -11.05
C SER A 48 4.83 -12.26 -12.26
N TYR A 49 3.60 -12.59 -12.66
CA TYR A 49 2.97 -11.90 -13.78
C TYR A 49 2.81 -10.39 -13.50
N MET A 50 2.40 -10.01 -12.29
CA MET A 50 2.24 -8.60 -11.93
C MET A 50 3.58 -7.87 -11.83
N THR A 51 4.65 -8.51 -11.33
CA THR A 51 5.96 -7.88 -11.21
C THR A 51 6.75 -7.86 -12.51
N ASP A 52 6.73 -8.98 -13.25
CA ASP A 52 7.68 -9.19 -14.35
C ASP A 52 7.08 -8.81 -15.72
N VAL A 53 5.73 -8.82 -15.82
CA VAL A 53 5.03 -8.52 -17.07
C VAL A 53 4.31 -7.16 -17.01
N LEU A 54 3.54 -6.90 -15.95
CA LEU A 54 2.81 -5.64 -15.81
C LEU A 54 3.68 -4.49 -15.25
N GLY A 55 4.65 -4.82 -14.39
CA GLY A 55 5.58 -3.85 -13.83
C GLY A 55 4.95 -2.84 -12.87
N ALA A 56 5.50 -1.64 -12.87
CA ALA A 56 5.04 -0.53 -12.04
C ALA A 56 3.65 -0.02 -12.49
N ARG A 57 2.80 0.35 -11.52
CA ARG A 57 1.40 0.70 -11.77
C ARG A 57 1.05 2.05 -11.13
N LEU A 58 1.77 3.10 -11.54
CA LEU A 58 1.50 4.45 -11.03
C LEU A 58 0.03 4.82 -11.31
N THR A 59 -0.65 5.34 -10.30
CA THR A 59 -2.07 5.72 -10.42
C THR A 59 -2.35 6.49 -11.70
N ASN A 60 -3.34 6.04 -12.47
CA ASN A 60 -3.80 6.63 -13.73
C ASN A 60 -2.82 6.55 -14.93
N SER A 61 -1.64 5.90 -14.80
CA SER A 61 -0.74 5.61 -15.92
C SER A 61 -1.36 4.65 -16.94
N GLU A 62 -0.75 4.51 -18.11
CA GLU A 62 -1.18 3.49 -19.09
C GLU A 62 -0.93 2.08 -18.55
N ASP A 63 0.19 1.84 -17.87
CA ASP A 63 0.52 0.54 -17.26
C ASP A 63 -0.52 0.16 -16.18
N MET A 64 -0.95 1.12 -15.36
CA MET A 64 -2.03 0.87 -14.40
C MET A 64 -3.34 0.47 -15.09
N ARG A 65 -3.66 1.04 -16.23
CA ARG A 65 -4.87 0.67 -17.00
C ARG A 65 -4.79 -0.74 -17.56
N GLN A 66 -3.66 -1.11 -18.12
CA GLN A 66 -3.42 -2.48 -18.61
C GLN A 66 -3.52 -3.48 -17.46
N ALA A 67 -2.94 -3.15 -16.30
CA ALA A 67 -3.03 -3.99 -15.10
C ALA A 67 -4.48 -4.14 -14.59
N GLN A 68 -5.30 -3.09 -14.65
CA GLN A 68 -6.72 -3.17 -14.28
C GLN A 68 -7.52 -4.08 -15.22
N ASP A 69 -7.27 -4.01 -16.52
CA ASP A 69 -7.90 -4.88 -17.52
C ASP A 69 -7.48 -6.35 -17.32
N TRP A 70 -6.21 -6.58 -17.02
CA TRP A 70 -5.71 -7.91 -16.64
C TRP A 70 -6.38 -8.42 -15.36
N ALA A 71 -6.48 -7.60 -14.30
CA ALA A 71 -7.08 -8.01 -13.04
C ALA A 71 -8.55 -8.43 -13.19
N VAL A 72 -9.33 -7.74 -14.03
CA VAL A 72 -10.69 -8.16 -14.38
C VAL A 72 -10.69 -9.52 -15.10
N SER A 73 -9.75 -9.74 -16.01
CA SER A 73 -9.63 -11.01 -16.75
C SER A 73 -9.24 -12.14 -15.80
N GLU A 74 -8.31 -11.89 -14.87
CA GLU A 74 -7.89 -12.86 -13.87
C GLU A 74 -9.00 -13.18 -12.87
N MET A 75 -9.76 -12.19 -12.39
CA MET A 75 -10.94 -12.41 -11.55
C MET A 75 -12.00 -13.27 -12.27
N LYS A 76 -12.20 -13.08 -13.58
CA LYS A 76 -13.08 -13.93 -14.38
C LYS A 76 -12.53 -15.36 -14.52
N ARG A 77 -11.21 -15.51 -14.74
CA ARG A 77 -10.54 -16.81 -14.83
C ARG A 77 -10.75 -17.65 -13.57
N ILE A 78 -10.60 -17.06 -12.39
CA ILE A 78 -10.86 -17.76 -11.13
C ILE A 78 -12.35 -17.94 -10.79
N GLY A 79 -13.25 -17.48 -11.65
CA GLY A 79 -14.69 -17.70 -11.56
C GLY A 79 -15.46 -16.69 -10.72
N LEU A 80 -14.91 -15.50 -10.44
CA LEU A 80 -15.64 -14.44 -9.77
C LEU A 80 -16.75 -13.88 -10.67
N LYS A 81 -17.78 -13.38 -10.04
CA LYS A 81 -18.92 -12.69 -10.66
C LYS A 81 -18.84 -11.19 -10.43
N ASN A 82 -19.67 -10.44 -11.13
CA ASN A 82 -19.79 -8.98 -11.00
C ASN A 82 -18.42 -8.27 -11.08
N THR A 83 -17.50 -8.82 -11.89
CA THR A 83 -16.18 -8.23 -12.10
C THR A 83 -16.31 -6.94 -12.89
N GLN A 84 -15.75 -5.86 -12.35
CA GLN A 84 -15.86 -4.53 -12.97
C GLN A 84 -14.70 -3.62 -12.64
N ILE A 85 -14.49 -2.64 -13.50
CA ILE A 85 -13.64 -1.48 -13.25
C ILE A 85 -14.56 -0.32 -12.88
N GLU A 86 -14.40 0.22 -11.66
CA GLU A 86 -15.23 1.29 -11.15
C GLU A 86 -14.48 2.63 -11.12
N PRO A 87 -14.86 3.62 -11.93
CA PRO A 87 -14.35 4.98 -11.83
C PRO A 87 -14.78 5.63 -10.51
N PHE A 88 -13.87 6.41 -9.88
CA PHE A 88 -14.18 7.02 -8.59
C PHE A 88 -13.93 8.53 -8.51
N MET A 89 -12.97 9.08 -9.25
CA MET A 89 -12.73 10.53 -9.26
C MET A 89 -12.01 10.98 -10.54
N ASP A 90 -12.17 12.25 -10.90
CA ASP A 90 -11.30 12.91 -11.88
C ASP A 90 -9.91 13.08 -11.26
N TYR A 91 -9.00 12.18 -11.62
CA TYR A 91 -7.66 12.15 -11.05
C TYR A 91 -6.71 13.18 -11.69
N GLY A 92 -6.94 13.53 -12.94
CA GLY A 92 -6.05 14.40 -13.68
C GLY A 92 -5.44 13.73 -14.91
N TYR A 93 -4.22 14.13 -15.24
CA TYR A 93 -3.51 13.62 -16.42
C TYR A 93 -2.61 12.44 -16.06
N SER A 94 -2.52 11.44 -16.96
CA SER A 94 -1.54 10.36 -16.81
C SER A 94 -0.11 10.88 -16.96
N TRP A 95 0.80 10.17 -16.34
CA TRP A 95 2.23 10.36 -16.50
C TRP A 95 2.90 8.99 -16.57
N ASP A 96 3.75 8.80 -17.57
CA ASP A 96 4.47 7.56 -17.81
C ASP A 96 5.96 7.88 -18.06
N ASN A 97 6.88 7.09 -17.51
CA ASN A 97 8.31 7.16 -17.79
C ASN A 97 8.60 6.21 -18.96
N GLU A 98 8.92 6.75 -20.14
CA GLU A 98 9.21 5.94 -21.34
C GLU A 98 10.69 5.57 -21.47
N TYR A 99 11.57 6.47 -21.00
CA TYR A 99 13.02 6.23 -21.07
C TYR A 99 13.78 7.12 -20.09
N PHE A 100 14.80 6.56 -19.49
CA PHE A 100 15.72 7.29 -18.62
C PHE A 100 17.14 6.75 -18.74
N SER A 101 18.11 7.66 -18.87
CA SER A 101 19.53 7.35 -18.70
C SER A 101 20.26 8.50 -18.01
N LEU A 102 21.20 8.18 -17.15
CA LEU A 102 22.03 9.14 -16.42
C LEU A 102 23.46 8.61 -16.25
N HIS A 103 24.44 9.37 -16.69
CA HIS A 103 25.85 9.03 -16.59
C HIS A 103 26.65 10.22 -16.10
N MET A 104 27.57 10.01 -15.18
CA MET A 104 28.65 10.95 -14.93
C MET A 104 29.71 10.69 -15.99
N ILE A 105 30.13 11.73 -16.74
CA ILE A 105 31.13 11.63 -17.82
C ILE A 105 32.43 12.33 -17.50
N GLU A 106 32.45 13.21 -16.52
CA GLU A 106 33.64 13.84 -15.93
C GLU A 106 33.47 13.95 -14.42
N PRO A 107 34.51 13.81 -13.61
CA PRO A 107 35.90 13.55 -13.99
C PRO A 107 36.22 12.09 -14.36
N ASP A 108 35.29 11.17 -14.12
CA ASP A 108 35.40 9.76 -14.37
C ASP A 108 34.04 9.20 -14.82
N TYR A 109 34.07 8.29 -15.80
CA TYR A 109 32.83 7.71 -16.30
C TYR A 109 32.17 6.77 -15.30
N GLN A 110 30.88 7.00 -15.03
CA GLN A 110 30.07 6.11 -14.20
C GLN A 110 28.60 6.17 -14.62
N THR A 111 27.96 5.02 -14.82
CA THR A 111 26.49 4.94 -14.85
C THR A 111 25.94 5.30 -13.48
N LEU A 112 25.03 6.25 -13.43
CA LEU A 112 24.38 6.68 -12.19
C LEU A 112 22.98 6.04 -12.10
N VAL A 113 22.68 5.40 -10.99
CA VAL A 113 21.36 4.83 -10.73
C VAL A 113 20.44 5.92 -10.23
N GLY A 114 19.33 6.10 -10.93
CA GLY A 114 18.32 7.10 -10.59
C GLY A 114 17.00 6.84 -11.31
N TYR A 115 16.00 7.64 -10.98
CA TYR A 115 14.70 7.64 -11.66
C TYR A 115 14.11 9.04 -11.70
N PRO A 116 13.41 9.43 -12.79
CA PRO A 116 12.66 10.68 -12.83
C PRO A 116 11.57 10.68 -11.75
N ILE A 117 11.37 11.79 -11.10
CA ILE A 117 10.25 11.97 -10.17
C ILE A 117 8.95 12.06 -10.97
N ALA A 118 7.92 11.34 -10.53
CA ALA A 118 6.63 11.30 -11.22
C ALA A 118 6.01 12.70 -11.38
N HIS A 119 5.29 12.91 -12.48
CA HIS A 119 4.69 14.19 -12.84
C HIS A 119 5.70 15.34 -13.02
N THR A 120 6.92 15.02 -13.48
CA THR A 120 7.87 15.99 -14.04
C THR A 120 7.98 15.81 -15.54
N PRO A 121 8.37 16.86 -16.29
CA PRO A 121 8.55 16.75 -17.73
C PRO A 121 9.82 15.97 -18.09
N GLY A 122 9.89 15.45 -19.31
CA GLY A 122 11.14 15.00 -19.92
C GLY A 122 12.03 16.16 -20.34
N ILE A 123 13.16 15.84 -20.97
CA ILE A 123 14.09 16.80 -21.56
C ILE A 123 14.17 16.60 -23.07
N ASN A 124 14.54 17.65 -23.78
CA ASN A 124 14.66 17.59 -25.24
C ASN A 124 15.98 16.89 -25.64
N GLY A 125 15.88 15.59 -25.95
CA GLY A 125 17.00 14.76 -26.34
C GLY A 125 18.01 14.53 -25.23
N ARG A 126 19.15 13.96 -25.61
CA ARG A 126 20.26 13.69 -24.71
C ARG A 126 21.08 14.97 -24.49
N GLN A 127 21.34 15.33 -23.23
CA GLN A 127 22.04 16.54 -22.87
C GLN A 127 23.30 16.25 -22.04
N LYS A 128 24.36 17.01 -22.30
CA LYS A 128 25.58 17.03 -21.46
C LYS A 128 25.56 18.30 -20.62
N LEU A 129 25.52 18.15 -19.30
CA LEU A 129 25.32 19.25 -18.37
C LEU A 129 26.45 19.31 -17.33
N THR A 130 26.90 20.53 -17.03
CA THR A 130 27.75 20.75 -15.85
C THR A 130 26.88 20.71 -14.61
N VAL A 131 27.36 20.03 -13.57
CA VAL A 131 26.67 19.92 -12.27
C VAL A 131 27.13 21.01 -11.33
N VAL A 132 26.18 21.69 -10.68
CA VAL A 132 26.46 22.67 -9.62
C VAL A 132 25.82 22.18 -8.32
N ARG A 133 26.62 22.14 -7.26
CA ARG A 133 26.06 21.87 -5.93
C ARG A 133 25.44 23.14 -5.38
N THR A 134 24.19 23.03 -4.92
CA THR A 134 23.49 24.10 -4.21
C THR A 134 23.30 23.74 -2.74
N GLN A 135 23.39 24.73 -1.86
CA GLN A 135 23.18 24.58 -0.39
C GLN A 135 22.15 25.59 0.07
N ILE A 136 20.91 25.44 -0.42
CA ILE A 136 19.82 26.37 -0.16
C ILE A 136 19.00 25.83 1.01
N LYS A 137 19.07 26.53 2.16
CA LYS A 137 18.23 26.28 3.34
C LYS A 137 17.30 27.46 3.63
N THR A 138 17.83 28.68 3.48
CA THR A 138 17.14 29.92 3.78
C THR A 138 16.97 30.79 2.54
N LYS A 139 16.11 31.80 2.62
CA LYS A 139 15.91 32.77 1.54
C LYS A 139 17.20 33.53 1.19
N ALA A 140 18.06 33.82 2.17
CA ALA A 140 19.34 34.45 1.94
C ALA A 140 20.32 33.58 1.11
N ASP A 141 20.15 32.25 1.13
CA ASP A 141 21.00 31.36 0.33
C ASP A 141 20.69 31.45 -1.16
N LEU A 142 19.48 31.83 -1.56
CA LEU A 142 19.09 31.98 -2.98
C LEU A 142 19.97 32.99 -3.70
N GLU A 143 20.31 34.11 -3.06
CA GLU A 143 21.13 35.18 -3.66
C GLU A 143 22.55 34.71 -4.04
N LYS A 144 23.10 33.70 -3.38
CA LYS A 144 24.42 33.12 -3.68
C LYS A 144 24.49 32.50 -5.09
N TYR A 145 23.33 32.03 -5.59
CA TYR A 145 23.26 31.26 -6.85
C TYR A 145 22.60 32.04 -7.99
N LYS A 146 22.13 33.25 -7.74
CA LYS A 146 21.48 34.09 -8.72
C LYS A 146 22.35 34.36 -9.93
N GLY A 147 21.83 34.12 -11.15
CA GLY A 147 22.56 34.28 -12.42
C GLY A 147 23.61 33.22 -12.72
N LYS A 148 23.73 32.15 -11.92
CA LYS A 148 24.83 31.17 -12.03
C LYS A 148 24.38 29.78 -12.52
N LEU A 149 23.09 29.50 -12.65
CA LEU A 149 22.56 28.15 -12.82
C LEU A 149 22.00 27.82 -14.21
N ARG A 150 21.95 28.81 -15.12
CA ARG A 150 21.39 28.64 -16.46
C ARG A 150 22.05 27.49 -17.22
N GLY A 151 21.23 26.56 -17.73
CA GLY A 151 21.68 25.42 -18.54
C GLY A 151 22.48 24.37 -17.77
N LYS A 152 22.39 24.33 -16.45
CA LYS A 152 23.14 23.40 -15.60
C LYS A 152 22.23 22.37 -14.94
N ALA A 153 22.81 21.26 -14.49
CA ALA A 153 22.18 20.37 -13.53
C ALA A 153 22.55 20.82 -12.11
N VAL A 154 21.63 20.69 -11.15
CA VAL A 154 21.87 21.08 -9.75
C VAL A 154 21.73 19.92 -8.79
N LEU A 155 22.66 19.78 -7.83
CA LEU A 155 22.49 18.93 -6.65
C LEU A 155 21.69 19.73 -5.62
N ALA A 156 20.41 19.40 -5.46
CA ALA A 156 19.44 20.27 -4.79
C ALA A 156 19.17 19.93 -3.31
N THR A 157 19.64 18.76 -2.84
CA THR A 157 19.42 18.31 -1.47
C THR A 157 20.74 18.25 -0.68
N LEU A 158 20.66 18.24 0.62
CA LEU A 158 21.81 17.88 1.46
C LEU A 158 22.16 16.41 1.19
N PRO A 159 23.47 16.05 1.28
CA PRO A 159 23.89 14.66 1.14
C PRO A 159 23.19 13.80 2.21
N PRO A 160 22.49 12.71 1.82
CA PRO A 160 21.85 11.85 2.79
C PRO A 160 22.88 11.09 3.63
N VAL A 161 22.57 10.92 4.91
CA VAL A 161 23.32 10.03 5.80
C VAL A 161 22.89 8.59 5.53
N ILE A 162 23.87 7.73 5.26
CA ILE A 162 23.63 6.32 4.98
C ILE A 162 23.56 5.55 6.30
N ASP A 163 22.45 4.83 6.52
CA ASP A 163 22.29 3.90 7.63
C ASP A 163 23.03 2.57 7.32
N GLN A 164 24.28 2.50 7.75
CA GLN A 164 25.13 1.32 7.50
C GLN A 164 24.67 0.08 8.28
N GLU A 165 24.12 0.25 9.46
CA GLU A 165 23.63 -0.87 10.29
C GLU A 165 22.41 -1.52 9.65
N ARG A 166 21.47 -0.73 9.17
CA ARG A 166 20.27 -1.22 8.49
C ARG A 166 20.60 -1.94 7.20
N TYR A 167 21.58 -1.43 6.45
CA TYR A 167 22.05 -2.08 5.23
C TYR A 167 22.61 -3.48 5.50
N ARG A 168 23.32 -3.68 6.61
CA ARG A 168 23.94 -4.96 6.98
C ARG A 168 22.96 -5.97 7.55
N LYS A 169 21.99 -5.53 8.36
CA LYS A 169 21.12 -6.42 9.13
C LYS A 169 19.78 -6.74 8.45
N GLY A 170 19.36 -5.93 7.48
CA GLY A 170 18.01 -6.03 6.91
C GLY A 170 16.92 -5.71 7.93
N THR A 171 15.68 -6.14 7.66
CA THR A 171 14.57 -6.01 8.59
C THR A 171 14.20 -7.40 9.11
N PRO A 172 14.48 -7.72 10.39
CA PRO A 172 14.20 -9.03 10.95
C PRO A 172 12.70 -9.25 11.15
N ARG A 173 12.32 -10.51 11.30
CA ARG A 173 10.98 -10.88 11.75
C ARG A 173 10.76 -10.43 13.20
N TYR A 174 9.51 -10.28 13.60
CA TYR A 174 9.16 -10.00 14.98
C TYR A 174 9.60 -11.14 15.91
N THR A 175 10.22 -10.78 17.02
CA THR A 175 10.45 -11.73 18.13
C THR A 175 9.18 -11.93 18.96
N ASN A 176 9.14 -12.97 19.78
CA ASN A 176 8.01 -13.21 20.68
C ASN A 176 7.80 -12.06 21.69
N GLU A 177 8.89 -11.45 22.15
CA GLU A 177 8.85 -10.31 23.07
C GLU A 177 8.21 -9.09 22.39
N GLN A 178 8.59 -8.80 21.14
CA GLN A 178 7.98 -7.70 20.37
C GLN A 178 6.49 -7.95 20.10
N LEU A 179 6.10 -9.19 19.80
CA LEU A 179 4.70 -9.55 19.59
C LEU A 179 3.90 -9.42 20.90
N LYS A 180 4.49 -9.82 22.05
CA LYS A 180 3.91 -9.62 23.36
C LYS A 180 3.72 -8.13 23.65
N GLU A 181 4.74 -7.31 23.44
CA GLU A 181 4.65 -5.85 23.60
C GLU A 181 3.52 -5.25 22.75
N ILE A 182 3.34 -5.68 21.49
CA ILE A 182 2.25 -5.23 20.64
C ILE A 182 0.88 -5.60 21.24
N SER A 183 0.74 -6.80 21.79
CA SER A 183 -0.53 -7.26 22.40
C SER A 183 -0.88 -6.53 23.70
N GLU A 184 0.12 -6.04 24.42
CA GLU A 184 -0.02 -5.36 25.72
C GLU A 184 -0.08 -3.82 25.59
N LYS A 185 0.13 -3.26 24.40
CA LYS A 185 0.11 -1.79 24.21
C LYS A 185 -1.23 -1.20 24.62
N PRO A 186 -1.22 -0.20 25.49
CA PRO A 186 -2.45 0.45 25.95
C PRO A 186 -3.10 1.23 24.79
N PHE A 187 -4.41 1.29 24.86
CA PHE A 187 -5.27 2.10 24.00
C PHE A 187 -6.03 3.13 24.87
N PRO A 188 -6.27 4.36 24.42
CA PRO A 188 -5.86 4.95 23.13
C PRO A 188 -4.41 5.40 23.08
N LYS A 189 -3.87 5.55 21.85
CA LYS A 189 -2.57 6.18 21.68
C LYS A 189 -2.58 7.61 22.25
N PRO A 190 -1.52 8.02 22.92
CA PRO A 190 -1.43 9.42 23.39
C PRO A 190 -1.53 10.38 22.19
N PRO A 191 -2.20 11.54 22.35
CA PRO A 191 -2.29 12.54 21.31
C PRO A 191 -0.88 13.02 20.89
N ARG A 192 -0.71 13.25 19.58
CA ARG A 192 0.54 13.88 19.11
C ARG A 192 0.64 15.27 19.68
N GLY A 193 1.82 15.62 20.23
CA GLY A 193 2.10 16.97 20.67
C GLY A 193 1.95 18.00 19.52
N PRO A 194 1.85 19.30 19.85
CA PRO A 194 1.74 20.35 18.86
C PRO A 194 2.96 20.33 17.92
N ARG A 195 2.72 20.60 16.62
CA ARG A 195 3.81 20.75 15.68
C ARG A 195 4.64 21.98 16.04
N PRO A 196 5.98 21.88 15.98
CA PRO A 196 6.81 23.07 16.20
C PRO A 196 6.47 24.15 15.16
N PRO A 197 6.58 25.44 15.51
CA PRO A 197 6.35 26.53 14.57
C PRO A 197 7.31 26.42 13.37
N VAL A 198 6.78 26.68 12.17
CA VAL A 198 7.59 26.69 10.94
C VAL A 198 8.43 27.95 10.94
N ASN A 199 9.76 27.81 10.79
CA ASN A 199 10.64 28.96 10.61
C ASN A 199 10.36 29.61 9.24
N PRO A 200 9.94 30.89 9.18
CA PRO A 200 9.56 31.58 7.95
C PRO A 200 10.72 31.85 6.99
N ASP A 201 11.96 31.77 7.48
CA ASP A 201 13.15 31.96 6.65
C ASP A 201 13.57 30.73 5.86
N LEU A 202 13.03 29.56 6.21
CA LEU A 202 13.33 28.33 5.48
C LEU A 202 12.66 28.34 4.10
N VAL A 203 13.43 27.93 3.11
CA VAL A 203 12.93 27.73 1.73
C VAL A 203 12.29 26.38 1.61
N SER A 204 11.03 26.34 1.21
CA SER A 204 10.32 25.10 0.87
C SER A 204 10.87 24.48 -0.42
N SER A 205 10.60 23.20 -0.64
CA SER A 205 10.96 22.55 -1.90
C SER A 205 10.27 23.20 -3.11
N GLU A 206 9.05 23.71 -2.95
CA GLU A 206 8.30 24.40 -4.00
C GLU A 206 8.97 25.74 -4.37
N GLU A 207 9.31 26.57 -3.39
CA GLU A 207 10.01 27.85 -3.58
C GLU A 207 11.39 27.64 -4.22
N ARG A 208 12.15 26.65 -3.73
CA ARG A 208 13.44 26.30 -4.30
C ARG A 208 13.36 25.88 -5.77
N ASN A 209 12.37 25.05 -6.12
CA ASN A 209 12.19 24.59 -7.49
C ASN A 209 11.71 25.73 -8.40
N THR A 210 10.90 26.65 -7.91
CA THR A 210 10.54 27.90 -8.62
C THR A 210 11.78 28.74 -8.89
N PHE A 211 12.64 28.97 -7.90
CA PHE A 211 13.91 29.66 -8.08
C PHE A 211 14.78 28.98 -9.14
N PHE A 212 14.96 27.68 -9.09
CA PHE A 212 15.72 26.95 -10.12
C PHE A 212 15.14 27.09 -11.52
N LYS A 213 13.82 27.13 -11.64
CA LYS A 213 13.14 27.37 -12.92
C LYS A 213 13.44 28.78 -13.45
N ASP A 214 13.35 29.80 -12.60
CA ASP A 214 13.62 31.19 -12.95
C ASP A 214 15.10 31.41 -13.35
N GLU A 215 16.00 30.69 -12.69
CA GLU A 215 17.43 30.68 -12.99
C GLU A 215 17.77 29.90 -14.28
N GLY A 216 16.83 29.16 -14.86
CA GLY A 216 17.01 28.39 -16.09
C GLY A 216 17.82 27.10 -15.91
N VAL A 217 17.67 26.44 -14.76
CA VAL A 217 18.23 25.10 -14.50
C VAL A 217 17.64 24.08 -15.49
N SER A 218 18.47 23.20 -16.02
CA SER A 218 18.02 22.14 -16.95
C SER A 218 17.46 20.91 -16.24
N VAL A 219 18.10 20.44 -15.15
CA VAL A 219 17.72 19.23 -14.40
C VAL A 219 18.05 19.40 -12.94
N ILE A 220 17.14 18.98 -12.08
CA ILE A 220 17.35 18.88 -10.63
C ILE A 220 17.73 17.45 -10.29
N LEU A 221 18.85 17.25 -9.61
CA LEU A 221 19.26 15.99 -9.00
C LEU A 221 19.02 16.06 -7.49
N GLU A 222 18.35 15.05 -6.95
CA GLU A 222 18.10 14.96 -5.51
C GLU A 222 18.33 13.53 -5.00
N SER A 223 18.58 13.37 -3.71
CA SER A 223 18.62 12.08 -3.04
C SER A 223 17.89 12.17 -1.71
N ARG A 224 16.97 11.25 -1.47
CA ARG A 224 16.08 11.23 -0.28
C ARG A 224 16.15 9.90 0.47
N SER A 225 16.96 8.95 0.01
CA SER A 225 17.15 7.66 0.67
C SER A 225 18.37 7.70 1.60
N GLY A 226 18.27 7.08 2.77
CA GLY A 226 19.41 6.75 3.61
C GLY A 226 19.96 5.34 3.34
N TRP A 227 19.49 4.64 2.32
CA TRP A 227 19.86 3.26 2.00
C TRP A 227 20.66 3.17 0.73
N ILE A 228 21.81 2.48 0.79
CA ILE A 228 22.66 2.21 -0.37
C ILE A 228 21.84 1.54 -1.48
N ALA A 229 22.11 1.90 -2.72
CA ALA A 229 21.46 1.46 -3.94
C ALA A 229 19.99 1.85 -4.09
N ALA A 230 19.35 2.44 -3.06
CA ALA A 230 17.94 2.75 -3.11
C ALA A 230 17.65 4.16 -3.66
N VAL A 231 16.77 4.23 -4.64
CA VAL A 231 16.12 5.45 -5.11
C VAL A 231 14.68 5.43 -4.63
N ARG A 232 14.25 6.46 -3.92
CA ARG A 232 12.85 6.63 -3.56
C ARG A 232 12.13 7.48 -4.59
N GLY A 233 11.12 6.87 -5.24
CA GLY A 233 10.27 7.52 -6.22
C GLY A 233 9.03 8.12 -5.58
N PHE A 234 8.77 9.40 -5.86
CA PHE A 234 7.55 10.10 -5.46
C PHE A 234 7.11 11.02 -6.59
N ALA A 235 5.96 11.68 -6.40
CA ALA A 235 5.53 12.75 -7.29
C ALA A 235 6.27 14.07 -6.96
N ARG A 236 6.33 14.96 -7.96
CA ARG A 236 6.87 16.32 -7.78
C ARG A 236 6.15 17.08 -6.66
N PRO A 237 6.83 18.04 -6.01
CA PRO A 237 6.18 18.99 -5.12
C PRO A 237 5.00 19.68 -5.85
N GLY A 238 3.90 19.90 -5.13
CA GLY A 238 2.71 20.57 -5.67
C GLY A 238 1.79 19.71 -6.52
N ALA A 239 2.17 18.51 -6.98
CA ALA A 239 1.36 17.65 -7.85
C ALA A 239 -0.05 17.37 -7.29
N LYS A 240 -0.17 17.08 -6.01
CA LYS A 240 -1.47 16.88 -5.36
C LYS A 240 -2.28 18.17 -5.26
N LYS A 241 -1.62 19.30 -5.02
CA LYS A 241 -2.26 20.63 -4.88
C LYS A 241 -2.87 21.09 -6.20
N ASP A 242 -2.20 20.86 -7.32
CA ASP A 242 -2.71 21.18 -8.66
C ASP A 242 -3.53 20.05 -9.30
N LYS A 243 -3.85 18.99 -8.54
CA LYS A 243 -4.63 17.83 -9.00
C LYS A 243 -4.03 17.16 -10.24
N TRP A 244 -2.71 16.97 -10.20
CA TRP A 244 -1.92 16.33 -11.28
C TRP A 244 -2.21 16.97 -12.65
N ASP A 245 -2.22 18.31 -12.68
CA ASP A 245 -2.50 19.06 -13.88
C ASP A 245 -1.37 18.97 -14.91
N ARG A 246 -1.75 18.94 -16.18
CA ARG A 246 -0.81 18.84 -17.30
C ARG A 246 0.09 20.07 -17.41
N LYS A 247 -0.49 21.28 -17.28
CA LYS A 247 0.26 22.53 -17.31
C LYS A 247 1.29 22.56 -16.18
N GLY A 248 0.87 22.25 -14.96
CA GLY A 248 1.76 22.15 -13.80
C GLY A 248 2.90 21.15 -14.00
N THR A 249 2.63 20.01 -14.68
CA THR A 249 3.66 19.03 -15.03
C THR A 249 4.61 19.56 -16.10
N LEU A 250 4.11 20.12 -17.20
CA LEU A 250 4.94 20.59 -18.32
C LEU A 250 5.78 21.82 -17.98
N GLU A 251 5.28 22.67 -17.10
CA GLU A 251 5.99 23.88 -16.66
C GLU A 251 6.96 23.64 -15.50
N HIS A 252 6.97 22.45 -14.95
CA HIS A 252 7.92 22.07 -13.90
C HIS A 252 9.31 21.76 -14.49
N LEU A 253 10.35 21.77 -13.66
CA LEU A 253 11.66 21.26 -14.06
C LEU A 253 11.69 19.73 -13.98
N PRO A 254 12.44 19.06 -14.86
CA PRO A 254 12.79 17.66 -14.67
C PRO A 254 13.53 17.45 -13.35
N ILE A 255 13.05 16.49 -12.55
CA ILE A 255 13.72 16.11 -11.29
C ILE A 255 14.08 14.63 -11.38
N VAL A 256 15.31 14.30 -11.01
CA VAL A 256 15.80 12.94 -10.94
C VAL A 256 16.22 12.62 -9.51
N ALA A 257 15.65 11.58 -8.94
CA ALA A 257 16.12 10.99 -7.71
C ALA A 257 17.31 10.06 -8.02
N VAL A 258 18.41 10.20 -7.29
CA VAL A 258 19.66 9.46 -7.46
C VAL A 258 19.97 8.69 -6.19
N THR A 259 20.61 7.51 -6.31
CA THR A 259 21.01 6.74 -5.13
C THR A 259 21.97 7.55 -4.24
N PRO A 260 21.94 7.35 -2.92
CA PRO A 260 22.71 8.17 -1.98
C PRO A 260 24.22 8.08 -2.20
N GLU A 261 24.75 6.93 -2.55
CA GLU A 261 26.20 6.75 -2.81
C GLU A 261 26.67 7.53 -4.04
N HIS A 262 25.89 7.52 -5.14
CA HIS A 262 26.19 8.28 -6.34
C HIS A 262 26.06 9.78 -6.10
N TYR A 263 24.98 10.18 -5.42
CA TYR A 263 24.76 11.56 -5.04
C TYR A 263 25.89 12.09 -4.13
N ASN A 264 26.21 11.34 -3.07
CA ASN A 264 27.27 11.70 -2.13
C ASN A 264 28.66 11.70 -2.79
N ARG A 265 28.90 10.82 -3.77
CA ARG A 265 30.13 10.86 -4.59
C ARG A 265 30.25 12.20 -5.33
N MET A 266 29.20 12.62 -6.02
CA MET A 266 29.19 13.92 -6.72
C MET A 266 29.40 15.09 -5.74
N VAL A 267 28.77 15.05 -4.56
CA VAL A 267 29.00 16.06 -3.53
C VAL A 267 30.46 16.13 -3.12
N ARG A 268 31.11 14.98 -2.83
CA ARG A 268 32.53 14.95 -2.44
C ARG A 268 33.49 15.39 -3.55
N ILE A 269 33.15 15.16 -4.80
CA ILE A 269 33.92 15.68 -5.97
C ILE A 269 33.78 17.19 -6.04
N SER A 270 32.55 17.71 -5.89
CA SER A 270 32.28 19.15 -5.88
C SER A 270 32.99 19.88 -4.70
N ASP A 271 33.11 19.24 -3.54
CA ASP A 271 33.84 19.79 -2.38
C ASP A 271 35.36 19.94 -2.60
N ARG A 272 35.88 19.38 -3.72
CA ARG A 272 37.29 19.50 -4.15
C ARG A 272 37.44 20.47 -5.31
N ASP A 273 36.42 21.25 -5.63
CA ASP A 273 36.36 22.16 -6.77
C ASP A 273 36.63 21.48 -8.13
N ILE A 274 36.39 20.18 -8.22
CA ILE A 274 36.51 19.40 -9.45
C ILE A 274 35.22 19.49 -10.23
N THR A 275 35.32 19.88 -11.52
CA THR A 275 34.16 19.96 -12.42
C THR A 275 33.50 18.59 -12.61
N ILE A 276 32.21 18.54 -12.47
CA ILE A 276 31.40 17.35 -12.76
C ILE A 276 30.58 17.64 -14.01
N LYS A 277 30.61 16.71 -14.95
CA LYS A 277 29.69 16.68 -16.10
C LYS A 277 28.91 15.40 -16.10
N ILE A 278 27.61 15.53 -16.39
CA ILE A 278 26.70 14.40 -16.60
C ILE A 278 26.15 14.39 -18.02
N GLU A 279 25.81 13.20 -18.49
CA GLU A 279 24.95 13.00 -19.67
C GLU A 279 23.63 12.44 -19.18
N VAL A 280 22.51 13.05 -19.59
CA VAL A 280 21.16 12.68 -19.16
C VAL A 280 20.18 12.71 -20.32
N GLU A 281 19.28 11.72 -20.37
CA GLU A 281 18.12 11.68 -21.27
C GLU A 281 16.88 11.22 -20.49
N ILE A 282 15.79 11.96 -20.62
CA ILE A 282 14.52 11.68 -19.93
C ILE A 282 13.39 11.80 -20.93
N LYS A 283 12.67 10.71 -21.18
CA LYS A 283 11.45 10.72 -22.00
C LYS A 283 10.26 10.37 -21.15
N THR A 284 9.34 11.30 -20.99
CA THR A 284 8.10 11.10 -20.28
C THR A 284 6.91 11.35 -21.19
N LYS A 285 5.86 10.57 -21.02
CA LYS A 285 4.61 10.76 -21.71
C LYS A 285 3.56 11.30 -20.75
N ILE A 286 2.98 12.42 -21.09
CA ILE A 286 1.93 13.07 -20.30
C ILE A 286 0.65 13.02 -21.11
N GLY A 287 -0.41 12.47 -20.53
CA GLY A 287 -1.72 12.37 -21.16
C GLY A 287 -2.23 13.69 -21.71
N LYS A 288 -3.01 13.63 -22.78
CA LYS A 288 -3.60 14.83 -23.42
C LYS A 288 -4.96 15.21 -22.81
N GLN A 289 -5.58 14.31 -22.11
CA GLN A 289 -6.90 14.48 -21.50
C GLN A 289 -6.88 14.07 -20.04
N ARG A 290 -7.70 14.74 -19.23
CA ARG A 290 -7.97 14.31 -17.86
C ARG A 290 -8.71 12.98 -17.88
N ARG A 291 -8.40 12.11 -16.93
CA ARG A 291 -9.00 10.78 -16.82
C ARG A 291 -9.44 10.50 -15.39
N GLN A 292 -10.47 9.67 -15.27
CA GLN A 292 -10.87 9.15 -13.98
C GLN A 292 -9.92 8.05 -13.53
N ALA A 293 -9.52 8.08 -12.26
CA ALA A 293 -8.92 6.94 -11.59
C ALA A 293 -10.00 5.88 -11.29
N ARG A 294 -9.60 4.61 -11.20
CA ARG A 294 -10.52 3.47 -11.20
C ARG A 294 -10.06 2.41 -10.21
N ASN A 295 -11.01 1.79 -9.50
CA ASN A 295 -10.79 0.57 -8.71
C ASN A 295 -11.19 -0.66 -9.54
N VAL A 296 -10.74 -1.86 -9.11
CA VAL A 296 -11.19 -3.13 -9.69
C VAL A 296 -11.92 -3.92 -8.61
N LEU A 297 -13.09 -4.47 -8.95
CA LEU A 297 -13.96 -5.18 -8.04
C LEU A 297 -14.36 -6.55 -8.63
N GLY A 298 -14.61 -7.53 -7.74
CA GLY A 298 -15.16 -8.82 -8.11
C GLY A 298 -15.83 -9.49 -6.91
N GLU A 299 -16.68 -10.50 -7.15
CA GLU A 299 -17.51 -11.08 -6.09
C GLU A 299 -17.62 -12.60 -6.15
N ILE A 300 -17.78 -13.22 -4.98
CA ILE A 300 -18.45 -14.49 -4.79
C ILE A 300 -19.84 -14.14 -4.22
N PRO A 301 -20.93 -14.30 -5.00
CA PRO A 301 -22.27 -13.95 -4.53
C PRO A 301 -22.67 -14.78 -3.32
N GLY A 302 -23.35 -14.14 -2.38
CA GLY A 302 -23.96 -14.77 -1.22
C GLY A 302 -25.25 -15.52 -1.54
N THR A 303 -25.77 -16.25 -0.56
CA THR A 303 -27.03 -17.01 -0.64
C THR A 303 -28.19 -16.25 0.02
N ASP A 304 -28.54 -16.57 1.25
CA ASP A 304 -29.68 -16.01 1.99
C ASP A 304 -29.46 -14.56 2.46
N LEU A 305 -28.21 -14.19 2.76
CA LEU A 305 -27.80 -12.84 3.16
C LEU A 305 -27.03 -12.10 2.05
N LYS A 306 -27.30 -12.40 0.77
CA LYS A 306 -26.54 -11.87 -0.38
C LYS A 306 -26.48 -10.35 -0.50
N HIS A 307 -27.38 -9.63 0.17
CA HIS A 307 -27.40 -8.17 0.22
C HIS A 307 -26.41 -7.59 1.25
N GLU A 308 -25.88 -8.42 2.14
CA GLU A 308 -24.81 -8.04 3.06
C GLU A 308 -23.45 -8.38 2.48
N VAL A 309 -22.43 -7.56 2.78
CA VAL A 309 -21.12 -7.63 2.14
C VAL A 309 -20.01 -7.78 3.16
N VAL A 310 -19.14 -8.75 2.92
CA VAL A 310 -17.79 -8.88 3.51
C VAL A 310 -16.78 -8.54 2.45
N MET A 311 -15.79 -7.71 2.76
CA MET A 311 -14.79 -7.28 1.79
C MET A 311 -13.38 -7.70 2.22
N LEU A 312 -12.54 -7.93 1.21
CA LEU A 312 -11.09 -8.04 1.34
C LEU A 312 -10.44 -7.22 0.22
N GLY A 313 -9.22 -6.73 0.46
CA GLY A 313 -8.57 -5.93 -0.57
C GLY A 313 -7.16 -5.47 -0.20
N ALA A 314 -6.51 -4.91 -1.19
CA ALA A 314 -5.19 -4.29 -1.14
C ALA A 314 -5.13 -3.19 -2.20
N HIS A 315 -4.21 -2.24 -2.06
CA HIS A 315 -4.02 -1.27 -3.14
C HIS A 315 -3.27 -1.88 -4.32
N PHE A 316 -3.67 -1.49 -5.51
CA PHE A 316 -3.17 -2.00 -6.78
C PHE A 316 -2.17 -1.06 -7.44
N ASP A 317 -2.28 0.22 -7.14
CA ASP A 317 -1.30 1.20 -7.58
C ASP A 317 0.02 1.05 -6.82
N THR A 318 1.07 1.54 -7.47
CA THR A 318 2.43 1.53 -6.94
C THR A 318 3.15 2.81 -7.34
N TRP A 319 4.29 3.08 -6.73
CA TRP A 319 5.25 4.00 -7.33
C TRP A 319 5.91 3.36 -8.56
N HIS A 320 6.69 4.15 -9.31
CA HIS A 320 7.12 3.82 -10.68
C HIS A 320 8.60 3.42 -10.81
N ALA A 321 9.35 3.33 -9.70
CA ALA A 321 10.79 3.05 -9.77
C ALA A 321 11.12 1.54 -9.83
N SER A 322 10.15 0.68 -9.53
CA SER A 322 10.23 -0.79 -9.61
C SER A 322 8.83 -1.39 -9.74
N PRO A 323 8.70 -2.71 -9.93
CA PRO A 323 7.40 -3.41 -9.90
C PRO A 323 6.68 -3.32 -8.56
N ASN A 324 7.36 -2.92 -7.49
CA ASN A 324 6.85 -2.80 -6.11
C ASN A 324 6.20 -4.11 -5.63
N ALA A 325 7.01 -5.15 -5.59
CA ALA A 325 6.58 -6.49 -5.22
C ALA A 325 6.06 -6.55 -3.77
N SER A 326 6.71 -5.85 -2.83
CA SER A 326 6.29 -5.78 -1.43
C SER A 326 5.21 -4.75 -1.16
N ASP A 327 5.15 -3.66 -1.99
CA ASP A 327 4.28 -2.50 -1.77
C ASP A 327 3.53 -2.11 -3.06
N ASN A 328 2.39 -2.72 -3.39
CA ASN A 328 1.70 -3.74 -2.59
C ASN A 328 1.26 -4.91 -3.48
N THR A 329 2.13 -5.32 -4.44
CA THR A 329 1.82 -6.43 -5.35
C THR A 329 1.62 -7.75 -4.59
N SER A 330 2.37 -7.98 -3.51
CA SER A 330 2.20 -9.14 -2.63
C SER A 330 0.82 -9.15 -1.96
N GLY A 331 0.33 -8.00 -1.49
CA GLY A 331 -1.01 -7.88 -0.92
C GLY A 331 -2.10 -8.20 -1.93
N VAL A 332 -2.00 -7.67 -3.15
CA VAL A 332 -2.93 -8.00 -4.25
C VAL A 332 -2.92 -9.49 -4.54
N SER A 333 -1.73 -10.12 -4.59
CA SER A 333 -1.59 -11.56 -4.84
C SER A 333 -2.26 -12.38 -3.75
N VAL A 334 -2.09 -11.99 -2.48
CA VAL A 334 -2.75 -12.64 -1.33
C VAL A 334 -4.27 -12.57 -1.45
N MET A 335 -4.83 -11.40 -1.80
CA MET A 335 -6.28 -11.22 -1.88
C MET A 335 -6.90 -11.97 -3.07
N LEU A 336 -6.23 -11.97 -4.24
CA LEU A 336 -6.66 -12.75 -5.39
C LEU A 336 -6.59 -14.26 -5.10
N GLU A 337 -5.51 -14.73 -4.47
CA GLU A 337 -5.34 -16.14 -4.10
C GLU A 337 -6.36 -16.57 -3.05
N ALA A 338 -6.68 -15.73 -2.06
CA ALA A 338 -7.74 -16.01 -1.10
C ALA A 338 -9.09 -16.23 -1.80
N MET A 339 -9.43 -15.38 -2.78
CA MET A 339 -10.65 -15.54 -3.58
C MET A 339 -10.61 -16.81 -4.44
N ARG A 340 -9.44 -17.13 -5.04
CA ARG A 340 -9.24 -18.37 -5.80
C ARG A 340 -9.46 -19.61 -4.93
N ILE A 341 -8.86 -19.64 -3.73
CA ILE A 341 -9.04 -20.73 -2.75
C ILE A 341 -10.52 -20.93 -2.43
N LEU A 342 -11.23 -19.84 -2.07
CA LEU A 342 -12.65 -19.91 -1.72
C LEU A 342 -13.50 -20.43 -2.89
N LYS A 343 -13.17 -20.08 -4.12
CA LYS A 343 -13.83 -20.62 -5.33
C LYS A 343 -13.49 -22.09 -5.54
N ALA A 344 -12.23 -22.50 -5.41
CA ALA A 344 -11.78 -23.86 -5.63
C ALA A 344 -12.41 -24.85 -4.62
N VAL A 345 -12.55 -24.45 -3.34
CA VAL A 345 -13.23 -25.27 -2.32
C VAL A 345 -14.76 -25.18 -2.41
N ASN A 346 -15.28 -24.42 -3.39
CA ASN A 346 -16.70 -24.31 -3.72
C ASN A 346 -17.58 -23.89 -2.51
N ILE A 347 -17.14 -22.87 -1.76
CA ILE A 347 -17.94 -22.36 -0.65
C ILE A 347 -19.29 -21.81 -1.13
N GLN A 348 -20.29 -21.89 -0.27
CA GLN A 348 -21.60 -21.26 -0.44
C GLN A 348 -21.79 -20.22 0.67
N PRO A 349 -21.23 -19.01 0.51
CA PRO A 349 -21.27 -18.03 1.58
C PRO A 349 -22.68 -17.47 1.75
N ARG A 350 -23.07 -17.17 2.97
CA ARG A 350 -24.36 -16.50 3.23
C ARG A 350 -24.34 -15.05 2.74
N ARG A 351 -23.23 -14.33 3.02
CA ARG A 351 -23.00 -12.95 2.57
C ARG A 351 -22.16 -12.91 1.30
N THR A 352 -22.38 -11.93 0.47
CA THR A 352 -21.53 -11.67 -0.68
C THR A 352 -20.12 -11.32 -0.21
N ILE A 353 -19.11 -12.03 -0.75
CA ILE A 353 -17.71 -11.73 -0.53
C ILE A 353 -17.21 -10.91 -1.72
N ARG A 354 -16.69 -9.71 -1.45
CA ARG A 354 -16.21 -8.78 -2.49
C ARG A 354 -14.73 -8.49 -2.32
N ILE A 355 -13.96 -8.75 -3.37
CA ILE A 355 -12.59 -8.25 -3.47
C ILE A 355 -12.58 -6.85 -4.05
N ALA A 356 -11.69 -6.00 -3.52
CA ALA A 356 -11.42 -4.67 -4.04
C ALA A 356 -9.92 -4.45 -4.20
N LEU A 357 -9.49 -4.06 -5.40
CA LEU A 357 -8.13 -3.63 -5.69
C LEU A 357 -8.18 -2.11 -5.87
N TRP A 358 -7.62 -1.41 -4.88
CA TRP A 358 -7.70 0.04 -4.77
C TRP A 358 -6.68 0.75 -5.65
N SER A 359 -6.97 1.97 -6.06
CA SER A 359 -6.08 2.83 -6.80
C SER A 359 -5.96 4.19 -6.12
N GLY A 360 -4.78 4.81 -6.21
CA GLY A 360 -4.53 6.09 -5.58
C GLY A 360 -4.33 6.01 -4.06
N GLU A 361 -3.96 4.86 -3.56
CA GLU A 361 -3.56 4.67 -2.16
C GLU A 361 -2.34 5.53 -1.85
N GLU A 362 -1.29 5.38 -2.65
CA GLU A 362 0.02 6.02 -2.57
C GLU A 362 -0.06 7.56 -2.61
N GLN A 363 -1.10 8.08 -3.21
CA GLN A 363 -1.33 9.53 -3.27
C GLN A 363 -2.33 10.01 -2.22
N GLY A 364 -2.83 9.12 -1.36
CA GLY A 364 -3.61 9.44 -0.17
C GLY A 364 -4.96 8.76 -0.05
N LEU A 365 -5.05 7.45 -0.24
CA LEU A 365 -6.23 6.60 -0.01
C LEU A 365 -7.45 7.03 -0.86
N HIS A 366 -7.21 7.45 -2.10
CA HIS A 366 -8.30 8.03 -2.91
C HIS A 366 -9.36 6.99 -3.27
N GLY A 367 -8.95 5.80 -3.78
CA GLY A 367 -9.87 4.78 -4.26
C GLY A 367 -10.77 4.21 -3.18
N SER A 368 -10.20 3.84 -2.04
CA SER A 368 -10.96 3.32 -0.89
C SER A 368 -11.88 4.38 -0.27
N ARG A 369 -11.41 5.64 -0.17
CA ARG A 369 -12.21 6.74 0.37
C ARG A 369 -13.44 7.04 -0.49
N GLU A 370 -13.22 7.23 -1.78
CA GLU A 370 -14.33 7.53 -2.70
C GLU A 370 -15.31 6.35 -2.82
N TYR A 371 -14.80 5.12 -2.72
CA TYR A 371 -15.65 3.95 -2.67
C TYR A 371 -16.53 3.91 -1.41
N VAL A 372 -15.95 4.17 -0.23
CA VAL A 372 -16.71 4.27 1.04
C VAL A 372 -17.77 5.36 0.93
N ASN A 373 -17.38 6.56 0.49
CA ASN A 373 -18.27 7.70 0.35
C ASN A 373 -19.46 7.39 -0.60
N LYS A 374 -19.19 6.70 -1.71
CA LYS A 374 -20.19 6.38 -2.73
C LYS A 374 -21.15 5.28 -2.26
N HIS A 375 -20.66 4.18 -1.69
CA HIS A 375 -21.45 2.98 -1.43
C HIS A 375 -21.99 2.88 -0.01
N PHE A 376 -21.23 3.36 0.97
CA PHE A 376 -21.58 3.25 2.38
C PHE A 376 -21.88 4.59 3.04
N GLY A 377 -21.26 5.64 2.54
CA GLY A 377 -21.31 6.95 3.16
C GLY A 377 -20.41 7.05 4.40
N ASN A 378 -20.37 8.24 4.97
CA ASN A 378 -19.64 8.55 6.19
C ASN A 378 -20.51 9.38 7.13
N PRO A 379 -21.08 8.81 8.18
CA PRO A 379 -21.95 9.54 9.10
C PRO A 379 -21.20 10.61 9.92
N ASN A 380 -19.86 10.55 9.95
CA ASN A 380 -19.03 11.56 10.62
C ASN A 380 -18.68 12.73 9.69
N ASP A 381 -19.16 12.70 8.46
CA ASP A 381 -19.00 13.76 7.45
C ASP A 381 -20.39 14.21 7.02
N SER A 382 -20.79 15.44 7.40
CA SER A 382 -22.14 15.98 7.12
C SER A 382 -22.46 16.07 5.63
N ASP A 383 -21.45 16.26 4.79
CA ASP A 383 -21.61 16.42 3.34
C ASP A 383 -21.82 15.07 2.64
N VAL A 384 -21.38 13.98 3.25
CA VAL A 384 -21.47 12.63 2.71
C VAL A 384 -22.67 11.86 3.28
N GLY A 385 -22.86 11.87 4.60
CA GLY A 385 -23.91 11.17 5.31
C GLY A 385 -23.89 9.64 5.12
N LYS A 386 -24.91 8.96 5.63
CA LYS A 386 -25.10 7.51 5.43
C LYS A 386 -25.73 7.20 4.08
N LYS A 387 -25.24 6.12 3.44
CA LYS A 387 -25.85 5.52 2.24
C LYS A 387 -26.51 4.18 2.60
N VAL A 388 -27.32 3.65 1.71
CA VAL A 388 -28.07 2.38 1.92
C VAL A 388 -27.12 1.24 2.30
N GLY A 389 -25.98 1.09 1.63
CA GLY A 389 -25.00 0.04 1.89
C GLY A 389 -24.35 0.10 3.28
N TYR A 390 -24.45 1.23 4.00
CA TYR A 390 -23.87 1.35 5.34
C TYR A 390 -24.35 0.26 6.30
N ASN A 391 -25.65 0.00 6.30
CA ASN A 391 -26.27 -0.97 7.22
C ASN A 391 -26.11 -2.44 6.78
N THR A 392 -25.69 -2.69 5.54
CA THR A 392 -25.46 -4.04 5.02
C THR A 392 -24.00 -4.44 4.97
N PHE A 393 -23.09 -3.55 5.35
CA PHE A 393 -21.67 -3.82 5.43
C PHE A 393 -21.30 -4.59 6.70
N SER A 394 -20.56 -5.70 6.56
CA SER A 394 -20.13 -6.54 7.67
C SER A 394 -18.70 -6.25 8.10
N ALA A 395 -17.72 -6.44 7.22
CA ALA A 395 -16.31 -6.17 7.53
C ALA A 395 -15.45 -5.97 6.27
N TYR A 396 -14.28 -5.31 6.43
CA TYR A 396 -13.22 -5.22 5.44
C TYR A 396 -11.89 -5.70 6.03
N PHE A 397 -11.20 -6.59 5.31
CA PHE A 397 -9.88 -7.10 5.66
C PHE A 397 -8.85 -6.59 4.66
N ASN A 398 -7.82 -5.89 5.14
CA ASN A 398 -6.80 -5.23 4.35
C ASN A 398 -5.42 -5.86 4.54
N GLN A 399 -4.58 -5.80 3.50
CA GLN A 399 -3.17 -6.10 3.59
C GLN A 399 -2.34 -5.01 2.92
N ASP A 400 -1.41 -4.41 3.69
CA ASP A 400 -0.53 -3.36 3.19
C ASP A 400 0.71 -3.08 4.09
N TYR A 401 1.21 -4.05 4.83
CA TYR A 401 2.36 -3.83 5.71
C TYR A 401 3.55 -4.71 5.35
N GLY A 402 3.73 -4.96 4.03
CA GLY A 402 4.82 -5.72 3.47
C GLY A 402 4.49 -7.20 3.24
N PRO A 403 5.48 -8.01 2.79
CA PRO A 403 5.26 -9.35 2.28
C PRO A 403 5.40 -10.46 3.33
N GLY A 404 5.73 -10.14 4.59
CA GLY A 404 5.98 -11.15 5.61
C GLY A 404 4.72 -11.88 6.07
N GLN A 405 4.91 -13.00 6.76
CA GLN A 405 3.79 -13.80 7.25
C GLN A 405 2.95 -13.04 8.28
N TYR A 406 1.67 -13.36 8.35
CA TYR A 406 0.79 -12.86 9.40
C TYR A 406 1.17 -13.44 10.76
N ARG A 407 1.29 -12.55 11.74
CA ARG A 407 1.54 -12.88 13.15
C ARG A 407 0.30 -12.63 14.00
N GLY A 408 -0.71 -11.97 13.42
CA GLY A 408 -1.95 -11.62 14.08
C GLY A 408 -2.80 -10.61 13.31
N ILE A 409 -3.66 -9.91 14.04
CA ILE A 409 -4.57 -8.90 13.49
C ILE A 409 -4.74 -7.76 14.47
N TYR A 410 -4.91 -6.53 13.96
CA TYR A 410 -5.25 -5.36 14.75
C TYR A 410 -6.77 -5.21 14.87
N LEU A 411 -7.27 -4.96 16.07
CA LEU A 411 -8.70 -4.79 16.33
C LEU A 411 -9.24 -3.42 15.89
N GLN A 412 -8.38 -2.47 15.56
CA GLN A 412 -8.76 -1.09 15.22
C GLN A 412 -9.68 -0.47 16.28
N ASP A 413 -9.31 -0.67 17.57
CA ASP A 413 -10.06 -0.20 18.74
C ASP A 413 -11.46 -0.82 18.89
N ASN A 414 -11.76 -1.90 18.16
CA ASN A 414 -13.02 -2.62 18.23
C ASN A 414 -12.88 -3.90 19.06
N GLU A 415 -12.88 -3.77 20.38
CA GLU A 415 -12.75 -4.92 21.31
C GLU A 415 -13.89 -5.95 21.17
N HIS A 416 -15.02 -5.58 20.60
CA HIS A 416 -16.16 -6.49 20.42
C HIS A 416 -15.87 -7.65 19.46
N VAL A 417 -14.87 -7.52 18.55
CA VAL A 417 -14.50 -8.59 17.62
C VAL A 417 -13.41 -9.53 18.17
N ARG A 418 -12.81 -9.23 19.35
CA ARG A 418 -11.72 -10.01 19.94
C ARG A 418 -12.03 -11.51 20.03
N LYS A 419 -13.22 -11.85 20.52
CA LYS A 419 -13.63 -13.26 20.67
C LYS A 419 -13.68 -13.97 19.32
N ALA A 420 -14.23 -13.33 18.29
CA ALA A 420 -14.29 -13.87 16.94
C ALA A 420 -12.87 -14.13 16.39
N PHE A 421 -12.00 -13.15 16.48
CA PHE A 421 -10.64 -13.28 15.94
C PHE A 421 -9.79 -14.27 16.73
N THR A 422 -9.94 -14.33 18.06
CA THR A 422 -9.28 -15.36 18.88
C THR A 422 -9.68 -16.76 18.44
N SER A 423 -10.99 -16.99 18.20
CA SER A 423 -11.50 -18.26 17.70
C SER A 423 -10.94 -18.60 16.32
N TRP A 424 -11.05 -17.67 15.37
CA TRP A 424 -10.63 -17.90 13.98
C TRP A 424 -9.12 -17.93 13.76
N MET A 425 -8.31 -17.43 14.70
CA MET A 425 -6.85 -17.60 14.72
C MET A 425 -6.43 -19.00 15.18
N SER A 426 -7.29 -19.71 15.91
CA SER A 426 -6.90 -21.00 16.55
C SER A 426 -6.39 -22.06 15.55
N PRO A 427 -6.92 -22.19 14.32
CA PRO A 427 -6.42 -23.13 13.33
C PRO A 427 -5.06 -22.78 12.72
N PHE A 428 -4.53 -21.59 13.01
CA PHE A 428 -3.32 -21.04 12.37
C PHE A 428 -2.21 -20.71 13.37
N LYS A 429 -2.31 -21.23 14.60
CA LYS A 429 -1.25 -21.09 15.63
C LYS A 429 0.06 -21.72 15.18
N ASP A 430 -0.02 -22.85 14.49
CA ASP A 430 1.11 -23.52 13.87
C ASP A 430 1.82 -22.68 12.79
N LEU A 431 1.09 -21.74 12.18
CA LEU A 431 1.61 -20.77 11.21
C LEU A 431 2.09 -19.46 11.88
N GLY A 432 2.12 -19.39 13.21
CA GLY A 432 2.56 -18.23 13.96
C GLY A 432 1.52 -17.11 14.12
N MET A 433 0.24 -17.37 13.81
CA MET A 433 -0.87 -16.43 13.99
C MET A 433 -1.33 -16.43 15.46
N THR A 434 -0.67 -15.65 16.31
CA THR A 434 -0.85 -15.74 17.78
C THR A 434 -1.18 -14.42 18.46
N THR A 435 -1.04 -13.28 17.76
CA THR A 435 -1.05 -11.96 18.39
C THR A 435 -2.29 -11.15 17.98
N ILE A 436 -2.99 -10.59 18.97
CA ILE A 436 -4.04 -9.60 18.74
C ILE A 436 -3.57 -8.25 19.28
N GLY A 437 -3.47 -7.27 18.38
CA GLY A 437 -3.18 -5.88 18.75
C GLY A 437 -4.46 -5.09 18.96
N SER A 438 -4.71 -4.57 20.17
CA SER A 438 -5.91 -3.79 20.49
C SER A 438 -5.95 -2.44 19.79
N GLN A 439 -4.78 -1.88 19.51
CA GLN A 439 -4.63 -0.52 18.98
C GLN A 439 -5.07 -0.36 17.52
N SER A 440 -5.43 0.88 17.16
CA SER A 440 -5.57 1.30 15.77
C SER A 440 -4.20 1.49 15.11
N VAL A 441 -4.10 1.02 13.87
CA VAL A 441 -3.00 1.32 12.96
C VAL A 441 -3.53 2.13 11.78
N GLY A 442 -2.66 2.79 11.03
CA GLY A 442 -3.08 3.76 10.02
C GLY A 442 -2.32 3.64 8.71
N SER A 443 -2.53 4.63 7.86
CA SER A 443 -1.81 4.85 6.60
C SER A 443 -2.08 3.83 5.49
N THR A 444 -3.28 3.21 5.45
CA THR A 444 -3.71 2.32 4.36
C THR A 444 -5.24 2.21 4.27
N ASP A 445 -5.75 1.49 3.29
CA ASP A 445 -7.13 1.51 2.77
C ASP A 445 -8.23 1.06 3.73
N HIS A 446 -7.93 0.45 4.87
CA HIS A 446 -8.94 0.20 5.90
C HIS A 446 -9.39 1.49 6.63
N ILE A 447 -8.56 2.55 6.58
CA ILE A 447 -8.81 3.80 7.31
C ILE A 447 -10.08 4.54 6.87
N PRO A 448 -10.42 4.68 5.58
CA PRO A 448 -11.69 5.30 5.19
C PRO A 448 -12.91 4.57 5.75
N PHE A 449 -12.90 3.23 5.78
CA PHE A 449 -13.95 2.42 6.40
C PHE A 449 -14.03 2.66 7.91
N ASP A 450 -12.87 2.57 8.59
CA ASP A 450 -12.77 2.75 10.03
C ASP A 450 -13.25 4.14 10.48
N ARG A 451 -12.89 5.19 9.74
CA ARG A 451 -13.35 6.58 9.98
C ARG A 451 -14.85 6.74 9.79
N ALA A 452 -15.45 5.98 8.89
CA ALA A 452 -16.89 5.93 8.71
C ALA A 452 -17.60 5.09 9.79
N GLY A 453 -16.89 4.48 10.74
CA GLY A 453 -17.45 3.60 11.77
C GLY A 453 -17.80 2.20 11.27
N LEU A 454 -17.24 1.79 10.13
CA LEU A 454 -17.38 0.46 9.56
C LEU A 454 -16.26 -0.46 10.06
N PRO A 455 -16.54 -1.74 10.42
CA PRO A 455 -15.52 -2.68 10.84
C PRO A 455 -14.49 -2.92 9.72
N ALA A 456 -13.26 -2.51 9.94
CA ALA A 456 -12.19 -2.65 8.96
C ALA A 456 -10.86 -2.92 9.66
N PHE A 457 -10.10 -3.90 9.18
CA PHE A 457 -9.00 -4.49 9.91
C PHE A 457 -7.76 -4.63 9.04
N GLN A 458 -6.59 -4.42 9.65
CA GLN A 458 -5.27 -4.66 9.07
C GLN A 458 -4.63 -5.85 9.77
N PHE A 459 -4.09 -6.82 9.01
CA PHE A 459 -3.32 -7.90 9.59
C PHE A 459 -1.97 -7.39 10.12
N LEU A 460 -1.51 -7.99 11.21
CA LEU A 460 -0.17 -7.79 11.76
C LEU A 460 0.80 -8.71 11.03
N GLN A 461 1.75 -8.14 10.30
CA GLN A 461 2.70 -8.85 9.46
C GLN A 461 4.14 -8.67 9.93
N ASP A 462 4.99 -9.69 9.71
CA ASP A 462 6.44 -9.52 9.77
C ASP A 462 6.90 -8.51 8.70
N ARG A 463 7.75 -7.58 9.09
CA ARG A 463 8.31 -6.57 8.18
C ARG A 463 9.63 -7.08 7.57
N VAL A 464 9.56 -8.12 6.76
CA VAL A 464 10.71 -8.65 6.03
C VAL A 464 10.92 -7.90 4.71
N GLY A 465 12.11 -7.98 4.15
CA GLY A 465 12.43 -7.37 2.84
C GLY A 465 12.95 -5.93 2.90
N GLY A 466 13.22 -5.39 4.04
CA GLY A 466 13.99 -4.18 4.48
C GLY A 466 14.13 -2.94 3.60
N THR A 467 14.29 -3.07 2.30
CA THR A 467 14.50 -1.95 1.36
C THR A 467 13.31 -1.70 0.46
N GLY A 468 12.23 -2.52 0.59
CA GLY A 468 11.11 -2.60 -0.34
C GLY A 468 10.42 -1.31 -0.69
N GLY A 469 9.31 -1.03 -0.07
CA GLY A 469 8.34 -0.03 -0.49
C GLY A 469 8.89 1.32 -0.95
N HIS A 470 8.35 1.81 -2.05
CA HIS A 470 8.69 3.09 -2.68
C HIS A 470 10.13 3.20 -3.22
N THR A 471 10.83 2.08 -3.47
CA THR A 471 12.21 2.12 -3.99
C THR A 471 12.35 1.37 -5.31
N ASN A 472 13.50 1.55 -5.97
CA ASN A 472 13.90 0.81 -7.16
C ASN A 472 14.39 -0.62 -6.86
N LEU A 473 14.26 -1.11 -5.63
CA LEU A 473 14.80 -2.42 -5.20
C LEU A 473 13.69 -3.43 -4.86
N ASP A 474 12.44 -3.10 -5.14
CA ASP A 474 11.28 -3.90 -4.75
C ASP A 474 10.82 -4.81 -5.89
N PHE A 475 11.47 -5.98 -5.99
CA PHE A 475 11.26 -6.98 -7.04
C PHE A 475 10.73 -8.30 -6.48
N TYR A 476 10.30 -9.19 -7.37
CA TYR A 476 9.79 -10.53 -7.06
C TYR A 476 10.67 -11.30 -6.06
N ASP A 477 11.99 -11.30 -6.29
CA ASP A 477 12.96 -12.06 -5.50
C ASP A 477 13.08 -11.62 -4.03
N THR A 478 12.48 -10.46 -3.67
CA THR A 478 12.44 -9.98 -2.29
C THR A 478 11.26 -10.54 -1.49
N ILE A 479 10.36 -11.29 -2.14
CA ILE A 479 9.11 -11.77 -1.54
C ILE A 479 9.27 -13.19 -1.00
N PRO A 480 9.02 -13.43 0.29
CA PRO A 480 8.98 -14.77 0.87
C PRO A 480 7.68 -15.48 0.45
N ILE A 481 7.70 -16.21 -0.66
CA ILE A 481 6.52 -16.83 -1.27
C ILE A 481 5.75 -17.70 -0.28
N GLU A 482 6.44 -18.47 0.56
CA GLU A 482 5.79 -19.32 1.56
C GLU A 482 5.04 -18.52 2.63
N ASP A 483 5.46 -17.30 2.93
CA ASP A 483 4.74 -16.42 3.86
C ASP A 483 3.44 -15.92 3.25
N ILE A 484 3.47 -15.46 1.98
CA ILE A 484 2.27 -14.96 1.33
C ILE A 484 1.25 -16.06 1.01
N LYS A 485 1.69 -17.32 0.81
CA LYS A 485 0.79 -18.48 0.75
C LYS A 485 0.02 -18.65 2.07
N LYS A 486 0.72 -18.61 3.22
CA LYS A 486 0.09 -18.68 4.55
C LYS A 486 -0.91 -17.55 4.73
N ASN A 487 -0.55 -16.34 4.31
CA ASN A 487 -1.42 -15.16 4.40
C ASN A 487 -2.72 -15.36 3.62
N ALA A 488 -2.65 -15.88 2.39
CA ALA A 488 -3.83 -16.13 1.56
C ALA A 488 -4.79 -17.16 2.20
N VAL A 489 -4.24 -18.22 2.78
CA VAL A 489 -5.01 -19.23 3.53
C VAL A 489 -5.72 -18.62 4.74
N ILE A 490 -5.02 -17.78 5.50
CA ILE A 490 -5.57 -17.11 6.68
C ILE A 490 -6.67 -16.13 6.27
N VAL A 491 -6.44 -15.27 5.27
CA VAL A 491 -7.45 -14.32 4.77
C VAL A 491 -8.70 -15.06 4.28
N ALA A 492 -8.52 -16.12 3.48
CA ALA A 492 -9.64 -16.93 2.99
C ALA A 492 -10.51 -17.45 4.14
N SER A 493 -9.88 -17.97 5.20
CA SER A 493 -10.60 -18.44 6.38
C SER A 493 -11.33 -17.34 7.14
N PHE A 494 -10.69 -16.19 7.38
CA PHE A 494 -11.31 -15.06 8.09
C PHE A 494 -12.52 -14.51 7.32
N VAL A 495 -12.37 -14.34 6.02
CA VAL A 495 -13.44 -13.86 5.14
C VAL A 495 -14.60 -14.86 5.09
N TYR A 496 -14.29 -16.17 4.99
CA TYR A 496 -15.26 -17.24 5.01
C TYR A 496 -16.08 -17.20 6.32
N HIS A 497 -15.41 -17.26 7.47
CA HIS A 497 -16.12 -17.25 8.76
C HIS A 497 -16.98 -15.99 8.94
N THR A 498 -16.46 -14.83 8.53
CA THR A 498 -17.23 -13.58 8.58
C THR A 498 -18.49 -13.65 7.71
N ALA A 499 -18.38 -14.25 6.52
CA ALA A 499 -19.51 -14.40 5.59
C ALA A 499 -20.56 -15.41 6.06
N MET A 500 -20.18 -16.37 6.91
CA MET A 500 -21.05 -17.43 7.43
C MET A 500 -21.78 -17.07 8.74
N LEU A 501 -21.39 -16.00 9.44
CA LEU A 501 -22.03 -15.61 10.71
C LEU A 501 -23.54 -15.38 10.57
N ASP A 502 -24.30 -15.66 11.63
CA ASP A 502 -25.71 -15.27 11.72
C ASP A 502 -25.87 -13.76 11.74
N GLU A 503 -25.09 -13.09 12.58
CA GLU A 503 -25.07 -11.64 12.69
C GLU A 503 -23.81 -11.05 12.02
N ARG A 504 -23.87 -9.79 11.60
CA ARG A 504 -22.68 -9.06 11.16
C ARG A 504 -21.70 -8.89 12.31
N LEU A 505 -20.41 -8.73 11.98
CA LEU A 505 -19.43 -8.36 12.99
C LEU A 505 -19.82 -7.06 13.70
N PRO A 506 -19.67 -7.02 15.02
CA PRO A 506 -20.04 -5.85 15.81
C PRO A 506 -19.17 -4.64 15.45
N ARG A 507 -19.80 -3.48 15.45
CA ARG A 507 -19.11 -2.20 15.27
C ARG A 507 -18.55 -1.70 16.59
N LYS A 508 -17.45 -0.94 16.52
CA LYS A 508 -16.99 -0.21 17.70
C LYS A 508 -18.00 0.87 18.10
N ILE A 509 -18.10 1.11 19.41
CA ILE A 509 -18.88 2.22 19.92
C ILE A 509 -18.07 3.49 19.66
N VAL A 510 -18.55 4.35 18.78
CA VAL A 510 -17.99 5.68 18.59
C VAL A 510 -18.36 6.50 19.82
N LYS A 511 -17.37 6.90 20.61
CA LYS A 511 -17.54 7.78 21.77
C LYS A 511 -17.66 9.23 21.34
#